data_78a3f08767f739b8fa67f7667f82f9cd
#
_entry.id   78a3f08767f739b8fa67f7667f82f9cd
#
_cell.length_a   1.000
_cell.length_b   1.000
_cell.length_c   1.000
_cell.angle_alpha   90.00
_cell.angle_beta   90.00
_cell.angle_gamma   90.00
#
_symmetry.space_group_name_H-M   'P 1'
#
loop_
_entity.id
_entity.type
_entity.pdbx_description
1 polymer ?
#
loop_
_entity_poly.entity_id
_entity_poly.type
_entity_poly.pdbx_seq_one_letter_code
_entity_poly.pdbx_strand_id
1 'polypeptide(L)'
;TKREPSEEEIQTALFTWKVLRHTKSNGILIAKNGTTVGLGAGQVSRVDAVHMALRKGGENVKGGVLASDAFFPFRDSIDTIKDSGIRTIIQPGGSIRDQEVIDACNEYGFSMIFTGTRCFKH
;
A
#
# COMPACT_ATOMS: atom_id res chain seq x y z
N THR A 1 -2.30 11.70 7.33
CA THR A 1 -3.39 11.04 8.05
C THR A 1 -3.34 11.35 9.54
N LYS A 2 -4.47 11.15 10.22
CA LYS A 2 -4.56 11.43 11.66
C LYS A 2 -3.80 10.44 12.52
N ARG A 3 -3.79 9.15 12.11
CA ARG A 3 -2.99 8.13 12.78
C ARG A 3 -1.54 8.28 12.32
N GLU A 4 -0.61 8.39 13.26
CA GLU A 4 0.81 8.41 12.94
C GLU A 4 1.37 6.98 12.90
N PRO A 5 2.20 6.64 11.92
CA PRO A 5 2.81 5.31 11.88
C PRO A 5 3.86 5.18 12.99
N SER A 6 4.02 3.96 13.51
CA SER A 6 5.08 3.68 14.46
C SER A 6 6.44 3.67 13.75
N GLU A 7 7.52 3.77 14.52
CA GLU A 7 8.88 3.65 14.00
C GLU A 7 9.07 2.35 13.20
N GLU A 8 8.59 1.24 13.75
CA GLU A 8 8.67 -0.07 13.10
C GLU A 8 7.90 -0.08 11.77
N GLU A 9 6.70 0.53 11.75
CA GLU A 9 5.91 0.64 10.53
C GLU A 9 6.61 1.49 9.48
N ILE A 10 7.26 2.58 9.87
CA ILE A 10 8.03 3.42 8.96
C ILE A 10 9.19 2.63 8.34
N GLN A 11 9.93 1.88 9.14
CA GLN A 11 11.04 1.07 8.66
C GLN A 11 10.56 -0.01 7.70
N THR A 12 9.47 -0.69 8.03
CA THR A 12 8.86 -1.69 7.15
C THR A 12 8.37 -1.05 5.86
N ALA A 13 7.76 0.14 5.93
CA ALA A 13 7.28 0.86 4.76
C ALA A 13 8.43 1.21 3.81
N LEU A 14 9.55 1.69 4.34
CA LEU A 14 10.72 2.02 3.53
C LEU A 14 11.34 0.78 2.89
N PHE A 15 11.43 -0.32 3.62
CA PHE A 15 11.88 -1.61 3.08
C PHE A 15 10.95 -2.06 1.94
N THR A 16 9.65 -2.02 2.18
CA THR A 16 8.64 -2.45 1.20
C THR A 16 8.73 -1.60 -0.06
N TRP A 17 8.90 -0.29 0.11
CA TRP A 17 9.05 0.64 -1.01
C TRP A 17 10.27 0.29 -1.86
N LYS A 18 11.40 0.00 -1.23
CA LYS A 18 12.64 -0.37 -1.94
C LYS A 18 12.49 -1.66 -2.74
N VAL A 19 11.84 -2.67 -2.15
CA VAL A 19 11.59 -3.94 -2.85
C VAL A 19 10.63 -3.74 -4.02
N LEU A 20 9.61 -2.92 -3.82
CA LEU A 20 8.60 -2.65 -4.84
C LEU A 20 9.20 -2.05 -6.12
N ARG A 21 10.31 -1.32 -6.02
CA ARG A 21 10.98 -0.73 -7.18
C ARG A 21 11.42 -1.76 -8.21
N HIS A 22 11.52 -3.03 -7.83
CA HIS A 22 11.91 -4.14 -8.71
C HIS A 22 10.69 -4.90 -9.25
N THR A 23 9.50 -4.42 -8.99
CA THR A 23 8.24 -5.08 -9.34
C THR A 23 7.60 -4.42 -10.56
N LYS A 24 7.00 -5.22 -11.43
CA LYS A 24 6.25 -4.71 -12.58
C LYS A 24 5.01 -3.93 -12.17
N SER A 25 4.78 -2.79 -12.80
CA SER A 25 3.53 -2.04 -12.65
C SER A 25 2.35 -2.84 -13.25
N ASN A 26 1.15 -2.72 -12.76
CA ASN A 26 0.78 -2.06 -11.51
C ASN A 26 1.18 -2.95 -10.34
N GLY A 27 1.99 -2.44 -9.43
CA GLY A 27 2.56 -3.22 -8.35
C GLY A 27 2.02 -2.82 -6.98
N ILE A 28 1.61 -3.82 -6.22
CA ILE A 28 1.26 -3.72 -4.80
C ILE A 28 2.08 -4.76 -4.05
N LEU A 29 2.75 -4.34 -3.01
CA LEU A 29 3.55 -5.24 -2.19
C LEU A 29 3.15 -5.07 -0.73
N ILE A 30 2.95 -6.19 -0.06
CA ILE A 30 2.66 -6.21 1.38
C ILE A 30 3.84 -6.88 2.08
N ALA A 31 4.35 -6.22 3.10
CA ALA A 31 5.45 -6.75 3.91
C ALA A 31 5.13 -6.62 5.39
N LYS A 32 5.73 -7.49 6.18
CA LYS A 32 5.58 -7.51 7.63
C LYS A 32 6.91 -7.95 8.24
N ASN A 33 7.41 -7.16 9.21
CA ASN A 33 8.66 -7.47 9.91
C ASN A 33 9.84 -7.75 8.96
N GLY A 34 9.95 -6.95 7.89
CA GLY A 34 11.03 -7.09 6.93
C GLY A 34 10.90 -8.27 5.96
N THR A 35 9.75 -8.93 5.93
CA THR A 35 9.48 -10.07 5.05
C THR A 35 8.32 -9.75 4.12
N THR A 36 8.46 -10.03 2.83
CA THR A 36 7.36 -9.85 1.87
C THR A 36 6.35 -10.98 2.05
N VAL A 37 5.07 -10.64 2.16
CA VAL A 37 4.01 -11.61 2.41
C VAL A 37 2.95 -11.67 1.32
N GLY A 38 2.83 -10.63 0.50
CA GLY A 38 1.85 -10.61 -0.59
C GLY A 38 2.29 -9.69 -1.71
N LEU A 39 2.07 -10.11 -2.94
CA LEU A 39 2.44 -9.35 -4.13
C LEU A 39 1.32 -9.40 -5.16
N GLY A 40 0.93 -8.24 -5.67
CA GLY A 40 0.11 -8.11 -6.86
C GLY A 40 0.87 -7.28 -7.88
N ALA A 41 1.16 -7.86 -9.04
CA ALA A 41 1.95 -7.19 -10.07
C ALA A 41 1.40 -7.47 -11.46
N GLY A 42 1.66 -6.54 -12.38
CA GLY A 42 1.24 -6.70 -13.77
C GLY A 42 -0.26 -6.66 -14.00
N GLN A 43 -1.03 -6.14 -13.06
CA GLN A 43 -2.49 -6.10 -13.16
C GLN A 43 -2.96 -4.87 -13.92
N VAL A 44 -4.14 -4.97 -14.53
CA VAL A 44 -4.75 -3.90 -15.33
C VAL A 44 -5.14 -2.72 -14.45
N SER A 45 -5.66 -2.98 -13.26
CA SER A 45 -6.09 -1.93 -12.35
C SER A 45 -5.38 -2.02 -11.00
N ARG A 46 -5.35 -0.88 -10.29
CA ARG A 46 -4.75 -0.80 -8.96
C ARG A 46 -5.49 -1.67 -7.96
N VAL A 47 -6.82 -1.66 -7.98
CA VAL A 47 -7.64 -2.46 -7.06
C VAL A 47 -7.46 -3.96 -7.29
N ASP A 48 -7.27 -4.39 -8.54
CA ASP A 48 -6.99 -5.80 -8.85
C ASP A 48 -5.64 -6.23 -8.27
N ALA A 49 -4.63 -5.35 -8.35
CA ALA A 49 -3.33 -5.62 -7.75
C ALA A 49 -3.43 -5.75 -6.23
N VAL A 50 -4.26 -4.92 -5.58
CA VAL A 50 -4.51 -5.02 -4.14
C VAL A 50 -5.17 -6.35 -3.80
N HIS A 51 -6.21 -6.74 -4.52
CA HIS A 51 -6.89 -8.03 -4.31
C HIS A 51 -5.91 -9.21 -4.44
N MET A 52 -5.05 -9.17 -5.46
CA MET A 52 -4.07 -10.24 -5.67
C MET A 52 -3.07 -10.32 -4.51
N ALA A 53 -2.55 -9.18 -4.05
CA ALA A 53 -1.61 -9.14 -2.95
C ALA A 53 -2.23 -9.66 -1.65
N LEU A 54 -3.47 -9.28 -1.35
CA LEU A 54 -4.19 -9.75 -0.17
C LEU A 54 -4.44 -11.25 -0.22
N ARG A 55 -4.83 -11.76 -1.39
CA ARG A 55 -5.09 -13.19 -1.58
C ARG A 55 -3.83 -14.01 -1.33
N LYS A 56 -2.70 -13.57 -1.91
CA LYS A 56 -1.41 -14.26 -1.77
C LYS A 56 -0.88 -14.20 -0.34
N GLY A 57 -1.09 -13.09 0.35
CA GLY A 57 -0.63 -12.92 1.73
C GLY A 57 -1.47 -13.67 2.75
N GLY A 58 -2.78 -13.82 2.50
CA GLY A 58 -3.69 -14.49 3.41
C GLY A 58 -3.64 -13.89 4.81
N GLU A 59 -3.58 -14.73 5.83
CA GLU A 59 -3.52 -14.30 7.22
C GLU A 59 -2.24 -13.53 7.58
N ASN A 60 -1.19 -13.68 6.78
CA ASN A 60 0.10 -13.05 7.06
C ASN A 60 0.10 -11.54 6.82
N VAL A 61 -0.94 -10.98 6.19
CA VAL A 61 -1.02 -9.53 5.95
C VAL A 61 -1.36 -8.73 7.21
N LYS A 62 -1.93 -9.35 8.23
CA LYS A 62 -2.31 -8.66 9.47
C LYS A 62 -1.09 -8.00 10.13
N GLY A 63 -1.20 -6.70 10.39
CA GLY A 63 -0.10 -5.92 10.97
C GLY A 63 0.98 -5.55 9.96
N GLY A 64 0.78 -5.87 8.68
CA GLY A 64 1.72 -5.53 7.63
C GLY A 64 1.56 -4.11 7.12
N VAL A 65 2.45 -3.75 6.20
CA VAL A 65 2.45 -2.48 5.49
C VAL A 65 2.23 -2.77 4.01
N LEU A 66 1.37 -1.98 3.38
CA LEU A 66 1.09 -2.09 1.95
C LEU A 66 1.75 -0.93 1.21
N ALA A 67 2.51 -1.26 0.17
CA ALA A 67 3.13 -0.26 -0.70
C ALA A 67 2.55 -0.34 -2.10
N SER A 68 2.34 0.82 -2.72
CA SER A 68 1.88 0.94 -4.09
C SER A 68 2.91 1.69 -4.92
N ASP A 69 3.20 1.21 -6.13
CA ASP A 69 4.19 1.81 -7.02
C ASP A 69 3.70 3.12 -7.68
N ALA A 70 2.41 3.41 -7.61
CA ALA A 70 1.82 4.64 -8.10
C ALA A 70 0.67 5.07 -7.18
N PHE A 71 0.14 6.28 -7.40
CA PHE A 71 -0.97 6.77 -6.59
C PHE A 71 -2.22 5.90 -6.74
N PHE A 72 -3.07 5.92 -5.70
CA PHE A 72 -4.40 5.31 -5.77
C PHE A 72 -5.34 6.28 -6.49
N PRO A 73 -5.94 5.88 -7.62
CA PRO A 73 -6.82 6.78 -8.35
C PRO A 73 -8.16 7.04 -7.65
N PHE A 74 -8.60 6.11 -6.80
CA PHE A 74 -9.87 6.19 -6.08
C PHE A 74 -9.70 5.56 -4.70
N ARG A 75 -10.68 5.79 -3.83
CA ARG A 75 -10.66 5.22 -2.49
C ARG A 75 -10.96 3.71 -2.44
N ASP A 76 -11.35 3.10 -3.55
CA ASP A 76 -11.76 1.69 -3.61
C ASP A 76 -10.69 0.72 -3.11
N SER A 77 -9.41 1.00 -3.38
CA SER A 77 -8.31 0.18 -2.87
C SER A 77 -8.23 0.25 -1.34
N ILE A 78 -8.46 1.43 -0.75
CA ILE A 78 -8.44 1.59 0.70
C ILE A 78 -9.62 0.85 1.32
N ASP A 79 -10.80 0.96 0.71
CA ASP A 79 -11.99 0.23 1.16
C ASP A 79 -11.76 -1.29 1.11
N THR A 80 -11.01 -1.76 0.13
CA THR A 80 -10.69 -3.19 -0.04
C THR A 80 -9.85 -3.73 1.11
N ILE A 81 -8.93 -2.92 1.66
CA ILE A 81 -8.03 -3.38 2.74
C ILE A 81 -8.55 -3.12 4.15
N LYS A 82 -9.74 -2.53 4.28
CA LYS A 82 -10.26 -2.09 5.59
C LYS A 82 -10.31 -3.18 6.66
N ASP A 83 -10.55 -4.42 6.28
CA ASP A 83 -10.69 -5.56 7.21
C ASP A 83 -9.47 -6.49 7.20
N SER A 84 -8.40 -6.11 6.53
CA SER A 84 -7.23 -6.97 6.36
C SER A 84 -6.30 -7.02 7.57
N GLY A 85 -6.36 -6.00 8.44
CA GLY A 85 -5.42 -5.83 9.54
C GLY A 85 -4.20 -4.99 9.16
N ILE A 86 -4.09 -4.57 7.90
CA ILE A 86 -3.08 -3.60 7.46
C ILE A 86 -3.46 -2.23 8.03
N ARG A 87 -2.50 -1.50 8.57
CA ARG A 87 -2.75 -0.20 9.17
C ARG A 87 -1.91 0.93 8.59
N THR A 88 -0.91 0.61 7.78
CA THR A 88 0.00 1.59 7.20
C THR A 88 0.16 1.33 5.72
N ILE A 89 0.08 2.41 4.94
CA ILE A 89 0.17 2.37 3.49
C ILE A 89 1.21 3.39 3.06
N ILE A 90 2.04 3.03 2.07
CA ILE A 90 3.01 3.94 1.47
C ILE A 90 2.76 4.02 -0.04
N GLN A 91 2.71 5.22 -0.58
CA GLN A 91 2.46 5.48 -1.99
C GLN A 91 3.06 6.82 -2.42
N PRO A 92 3.26 7.06 -3.72
CA PRO A 92 3.88 8.30 -4.18
C PRO A 92 2.98 9.53 -4.12
N GLY A 93 1.67 9.38 -4.18
CA GLY A 93 0.76 10.51 -4.31
C GLY A 93 0.73 11.09 -5.72
N GLY A 94 0.06 12.21 -5.90
CA GLY A 94 -0.02 12.94 -7.17
C GLY A 94 -1.34 12.80 -7.91
N SER A 95 -2.33 12.14 -7.31
CA SER A 95 -3.68 12.10 -7.86
C SER A 95 -4.46 13.35 -7.45
N ILE A 96 -5.34 13.82 -8.30
CA ILE A 96 -6.31 14.86 -7.94
C ILE A 96 -7.26 14.38 -6.82
N ARG A 97 -7.31 13.07 -6.59
CA ARG A 97 -8.14 12.44 -5.56
C ARG A 97 -7.36 12.03 -4.32
N ASP A 98 -6.14 12.55 -4.13
CA ASP A 98 -5.34 12.23 -2.95
C ASP A 98 -6.09 12.52 -1.65
N GLN A 99 -6.84 13.63 -1.60
CA GLN A 99 -7.60 13.97 -0.40
C GLN A 99 -8.70 12.94 -0.10
N GLU A 100 -9.36 12.42 -1.13
CA GLU A 100 -10.36 11.36 -0.99
C GLU A 100 -9.75 10.09 -0.40
N VAL A 101 -8.53 9.76 -0.84
CA VAL A 101 -7.80 8.60 -0.35
C VAL A 101 -7.36 8.81 1.11
N ILE A 102 -6.86 10.00 1.43
CA ILE A 102 -6.51 10.38 2.81
C ILE A 102 -7.73 10.27 3.73
N ASP A 103 -8.88 10.79 3.28
CA ASP A 103 -10.13 10.74 4.05
C ASP A 103 -10.54 9.29 4.32
N ALA A 104 -10.41 8.40 3.33
CA ALA A 104 -10.70 6.98 3.52
C ALA A 104 -9.76 6.35 4.57
N CYS A 105 -8.48 6.68 4.52
CA CYS A 105 -7.52 6.20 5.52
C CYS A 105 -7.89 6.69 6.93
N ASN A 106 -8.28 7.95 7.06
CA ASN A 106 -8.70 8.50 8.37
C ASN A 106 -9.96 7.79 8.87
N GLU A 107 -10.89 7.49 7.99
CA GLU A 107 -12.14 6.79 8.32
C GLU A 107 -11.88 5.41 8.94
N TYR A 108 -10.85 4.70 8.44
CA TYR A 108 -10.51 3.36 8.92
C TYR A 108 -9.38 3.35 9.95
N GLY A 109 -8.83 4.50 10.30
CA GLY A 109 -7.72 4.58 11.26
C GLY A 109 -6.39 4.11 10.69
N PHE A 110 -6.18 4.27 9.38
CA PHE A 110 -4.91 3.94 8.72
C PHE A 110 -3.97 5.12 8.70
N SER A 111 -2.66 4.83 8.67
CA SER A 111 -1.62 5.82 8.40
C SER A 111 -1.21 5.71 6.94
N MET A 112 -0.92 6.84 6.31
CA MET A 112 -0.45 6.86 4.92
C MET A 112 0.80 7.71 4.81
N ILE A 113 1.81 7.15 4.16
CA ILE A 113 3.09 7.81 3.89
C ILE A 113 3.14 8.13 2.40
N PHE A 114 3.47 9.38 2.09
CA PHE A 114 3.64 9.84 0.70
C PHE A 114 5.12 9.98 0.40
N THR A 115 5.59 9.35 -0.67
CA THR A 115 6.99 9.44 -1.07
C THR A 115 7.25 10.61 -2.02
N GLY A 116 6.24 11.06 -2.72
CA GLY A 116 6.37 12.09 -3.75
C GLY A 116 7.06 11.62 -5.03
N THR A 117 7.53 10.38 -5.07
CA THR A 117 8.27 9.83 -6.21
C THR A 117 7.66 8.51 -6.65
N ARG A 118 7.33 8.41 -7.91
CA ARG A 118 6.77 7.18 -8.49
C ARG A 118 7.86 6.11 -8.61
N CYS A 119 7.43 4.88 -8.40
CA CYS A 119 8.28 3.71 -8.47
C CYS A 119 7.86 2.86 -9.67
N PHE A 120 8.08 3.41 -10.89
CA PHE A 120 7.74 2.69 -12.12
C PHE A 120 8.94 1.92 -12.65
N LYS A 121 8.68 0.68 -13.02
CA LYS A 121 9.59 -0.11 -13.82
C LYS A 121 8.84 -0.57 -15.07
N HIS A 122 9.32 -0.12 -16.19
CA HIS A 122 8.76 -0.45 -17.51
C HIS A 122 9.45 -1.66 -18.10
#